data_3534b8901bdd16c90e9b567d547883dd
#
_entry.id   3534b8901bdd16c90e9b567d547883dd
#
_cell.length_a   1.000
_cell.length_b   1.000
_cell.length_c   1.000
_cell.angle_alpha   90.00
_cell.angle_beta   90.00
_cell.angle_gamma   90.00
#
_symmetry.space_group_name_H-M   'P 1'
#
loop_
_entity.id
_entity.type
_entity.pdbx_description
1 polymer ?
#
loop_
_entity_poly.entity_id
_entity_poly.type
_entity_poly.pdbx_seq_one_letter_code
_entity_poly.pdbx_strand_id
1 'polypeptide(L)'
;SGTADVCAGEDHEKKQPMSPSTRKLFSYVPQGNTMFSGTIAENLRNVKPDASDEEIIEALKLADAWEFVEKLPDGIESKIKERGGGFSEGQAQRLSIARALLRKSPILLLDEATSALDVATERKVLKNIMADTYPRTCIVTTHRPTVLNICTRVYAIREKKCQVLEKSEIERMIKDF
;
A
#
# COMPACT_ATOMS: atom_id res chain seq x y z
N SER A 1 -21.45 5.87 14.95
CA SER A 1 -20.42 6.33 15.90
C SER A 1 -19.63 5.13 16.39
N GLY A 2 -18.34 5.25 16.52
CA GLY A 2 -17.45 4.20 16.98
C GLY A 2 -16.15 4.81 17.53
N THR A 3 -15.37 4.01 18.25
CA THR A 3 -14.04 4.38 18.73
C THR A 3 -13.01 3.54 17.98
N ALA A 4 -11.84 4.11 17.74
CA ALA A 4 -10.71 3.40 17.19
C ALA A 4 -9.48 3.68 18.07
N ASP A 5 -8.76 2.61 18.39
CA ASP A 5 -7.58 2.67 19.23
C ASP A 5 -6.40 2.01 18.50
N VAL A 6 -5.19 2.46 18.82
CA VAL A 6 -3.94 1.82 18.38
C VAL A 6 -3.38 1.04 19.57
N CYS A 7 -3.06 -0.23 19.34
CA CYS A 7 -2.42 -1.10 20.32
C CYS A 7 -1.02 -1.49 19.84
N ALA A 8 -0.06 -1.59 20.74
CA ALA A 8 1.28 -2.09 20.43
C ALA A 8 1.40 -3.57 20.84
N GLY A 9 1.80 -4.42 19.84
CA GLY A 9 1.99 -5.85 20.08
C GLY A 9 0.70 -6.60 20.39
N GLU A 10 0.82 -7.76 21.04
CA GLU A 10 -0.30 -8.61 21.43
C GLU A 10 -0.98 -8.12 22.73
N ASP A 11 -0.40 -7.15 23.39
CA ASP A 11 -0.89 -6.59 24.65
C ASP A 11 -1.98 -5.54 24.37
N HIS A 12 -3.24 -6.00 24.35
CA HIS A 12 -4.39 -5.14 24.18
C HIS A 12 -4.68 -4.21 25.37
N GLU A 13 -3.92 -4.27 26.44
CA GLU A 13 -4.10 -3.41 27.64
C GLU A 13 -3.59 -1.99 27.40
N LYS A 14 -2.58 -1.80 26.56
CA LYS A 14 -2.03 -0.50 26.21
C LYS A 14 -2.70 0.08 24.96
N LYS A 15 -3.95 0.51 25.12
CA LYS A 15 -4.70 1.17 24.06
C LYS A 15 -4.44 2.67 24.07
N GLN A 16 -4.13 3.23 22.91
CA GLN A 16 -4.06 4.67 22.70
C GLN A 16 -5.17 5.09 21.74
N PRO A 17 -6.08 6.00 22.14
CA PRO A 17 -7.12 6.50 21.25
C PRO A 17 -6.53 7.17 20.03
N MET A 18 -7.16 6.97 18.88
CA MET A 18 -6.79 7.63 17.64
C MET A 18 -6.92 9.16 17.80
N SER A 19 -5.86 9.87 17.46
CA SER A 19 -5.73 11.32 17.61
C SER A 19 -4.86 11.90 16.50
N PRO A 20 -4.76 13.23 16.32
CA PRO A 20 -3.82 13.82 15.38
C PRO A 20 -2.37 13.35 15.57
N SER A 21 -1.95 13.06 16.80
CA SER A 21 -0.60 12.59 17.09
C SER A 21 -0.33 11.15 16.61
N THR A 22 -1.36 10.32 16.51
CA THR A 22 -1.22 8.94 15.99
C THR A 22 -1.12 8.87 14.48
N ARG A 23 -1.39 9.95 13.73
CA ARG A 23 -1.29 9.98 12.25
C ARG A 23 0.09 9.59 11.74
N LYS A 24 1.14 9.87 12.51
CA LYS A 24 2.52 9.49 12.17
C LYS A 24 2.74 7.98 12.07
N LEU A 25 1.86 7.18 12.68
CA LEU A 25 1.91 5.72 12.65
C LEU A 25 1.38 5.13 11.34
N PHE A 26 0.74 5.95 10.52
CA PHE A 26 0.07 5.49 9.30
C PHE A 26 0.77 5.99 8.05
N SER A 27 0.93 5.10 7.08
CA SER A 27 1.09 5.45 5.67
C SER A 27 -0.21 5.12 4.96
N TYR A 28 -0.68 6.02 4.12
CA TYR A 28 -1.95 5.90 3.42
C TYR A 28 -1.76 6.08 1.93
N VAL A 29 -2.26 5.13 1.16
CA VAL A 29 -2.33 5.19 -0.31
C VAL A 29 -3.80 5.17 -0.69
N PRO A 30 -4.38 6.32 -1.10
CA PRO A 30 -5.75 6.37 -1.56
C PRO A 30 -5.90 5.79 -2.97
N GLN A 31 -7.14 5.57 -3.36
CA GLN A 31 -7.50 5.27 -4.74
C GLN A 31 -7.03 6.38 -5.69
N GLY A 32 -6.55 6.00 -6.87
CA GLY A 32 -6.12 6.92 -7.92
C GLY A 32 -4.69 7.40 -7.78
N ASN A 33 -4.35 8.43 -8.58
CA ASN A 33 -2.99 8.93 -8.67
C ASN A 33 -2.75 10.07 -7.69
N THR A 34 -1.72 9.91 -6.86
CA THR A 34 -1.29 10.91 -5.85
C THR A 34 0.11 11.47 -6.14
N MET A 35 0.65 11.22 -7.33
CA MET A 35 1.96 11.74 -7.72
C MET A 35 1.83 13.20 -8.17
N PHE A 36 2.83 14.00 -7.83
CA PHE A 36 2.95 15.40 -8.25
C PHE A 36 4.10 15.56 -9.26
N SER A 37 4.11 16.70 -9.95
CA SER A 37 5.17 17.05 -10.88
C SER A 37 6.53 17.13 -10.18
N GLY A 38 7.58 16.61 -10.81
CA GLY A 38 8.91 16.48 -10.24
C GLY A 38 9.54 15.16 -10.64
N THR A 39 10.67 14.78 -10.08
CA THR A 39 11.28 13.48 -10.35
C THR A 39 10.61 12.37 -9.51
N ILE A 40 10.84 11.11 -9.88
CA ILE A 40 10.42 9.97 -9.06
C ILE A 40 11.08 10.07 -7.68
N ALA A 41 12.37 10.36 -7.62
CA ALA A 41 13.11 10.52 -6.38
C ALA A 41 12.54 11.63 -5.49
N GLU A 42 12.23 12.81 -6.06
CA GLU A 42 11.58 13.91 -5.32
C GLU A 42 10.24 13.50 -4.74
N ASN A 43 9.42 12.78 -5.52
CA ASN A 43 8.13 12.27 -5.05
C ASN A 43 8.27 11.31 -3.86
N LEU A 44 9.27 10.43 -3.89
CA LEU A 44 9.51 9.49 -2.80
C LEU A 44 10.13 10.20 -1.58
N ARG A 45 11.10 11.10 -1.80
CA ARG A 45 11.73 11.88 -0.71
C ARG A 45 10.77 12.84 0.00
N ASN A 46 9.60 13.14 -0.57
CA ASN A 46 8.59 13.94 0.13
C ASN A 46 8.15 13.34 1.49
N VAL A 47 8.21 12.02 1.65
CA VAL A 47 7.86 11.34 2.91
C VAL A 47 9.08 10.98 3.77
N LYS A 48 10.28 10.98 3.17
CA LYS A 48 11.57 10.74 3.82
C LYS A 48 12.66 11.55 3.09
N PRO A 49 12.87 12.83 3.46
CA PRO A 49 13.79 13.74 2.74
C PRO A 49 15.24 13.28 2.68
N ASP A 50 15.68 12.52 3.67
CA ASP A 50 17.03 11.97 3.81
C ASP A 50 17.20 10.56 3.21
N ALA A 51 16.20 10.08 2.47
CA ALA A 51 16.29 8.76 1.85
C ALA A 51 17.44 8.68 0.84
N SER A 52 18.28 7.65 0.97
CA SER A 52 19.29 7.33 -0.02
C SER A 52 18.66 6.75 -1.30
N ASP A 53 19.43 6.75 -2.39
CA ASP A 53 18.96 6.15 -3.64
C ASP A 53 18.70 4.66 -3.50
N GLU A 54 19.50 3.95 -2.69
CA GLU A 54 19.32 2.54 -2.40
C GLU A 54 17.99 2.29 -1.67
N GLU A 55 17.62 3.12 -0.70
CA GLU A 55 16.35 3.01 0.02
C GLU A 55 15.14 3.27 -0.91
N ILE A 56 15.29 4.22 -1.85
CA ILE A 56 14.30 4.49 -2.89
C ILE A 56 14.13 3.27 -3.80
N ILE A 57 15.25 2.70 -4.27
CA ILE A 57 15.25 1.53 -5.15
C ILE A 57 14.63 0.30 -4.43
N GLU A 58 14.94 0.09 -3.16
CA GLU A 58 14.30 -0.98 -2.36
C GLU A 58 12.78 -0.80 -2.27
N ALA A 59 12.33 0.41 -1.98
CA ALA A 59 10.89 0.70 -1.94
C ALA A 59 10.20 0.49 -3.29
N LEU A 60 10.88 0.86 -4.40
CA LEU A 60 10.40 0.61 -5.76
C LEU A 60 10.34 -0.89 -6.09
N LYS A 61 11.31 -1.68 -5.63
CA LYS A 61 11.31 -3.15 -5.78
C LYS A 61 10.14 -3.79 -5.01
N LEU A 62 9.90 -3.37 -3.77
CA LEU A 62 8.76 -3.86 -2.98
C LEU A 62 7.43 -3.56 -3.67
N ALA A 63 7.28 -2.38 -4.26
CA ALA A 63 6.09 -1.98 -5.00
C ALA A 63 6.02 -2.54 -6.44
N ASP A 64 6.94 -3.42 -6.83
CA ASP A 64 7.05 -3.96 -8.20
C ASP A 64 7.20 -2.85 -9.27
N ALA A 65 7.83 -1.75 -8.91
CA ALA A 65 7.99 -0.58 -9.77
C ALA A 65 9.39 -0.45 -10.38
N TRP A 66 10.40 -1.09 -9.78
CA TRP A 66 11.78 -0.92 -10.19
C TRP A 66 12.04 -1.31 -11.64
N GLU A 67 11.47 -2.42 -12.10
CA GLU A 67 11.69 -2.95 -13.45
C GLU A 67 11.37 -1.94 -14.57
N PHE A 68 10.33 -1.11 -14.40
CA PHE A 68 10.04 -0.09 -15.40
C PHE A 68 10.82 1.21 -15.14
N VAL A 69 11.15 1.54 -13.88
CA VAL A 69 11.91 2.74 -13.53
C VAL A 69 13.36 2.64 -14.03
N GLU A 70 14.02 1.49 -13.84
CA GLU A 70 15.40 1.29 -14.30
C GLU A 70 15.58 1.37 -15.82
N LYS A 71 14.51 1.14 -16.58
CA LYS A 71 14.48 1.27 -18.05
C LYS A 71 14.27 2.69 -18.54
N LEU A 72 13.96 3.64 -17.65
CA LEU A 72 13.83 5.05 -18.00
C LEU A 72 15.23 5.67 -18.23
N PRO A 73 15.36 6.63 -19.14
CA PRO A 73 16.66 7.26 -19.45
C PRO A 73 17.40 7.81 -18.22
N ASP A 74 16.64 8.42 -17.29
CA ASP A 74 17.18 9.05 -16.09
C ASP A 74 16.86 8.24 -14.81
N GLY A 75 16.38 6.98 -14.92
CA GLY A 75 16.06 6.13 -13.78
C GLY A 75 15.14 6.83 -12.77
N ILE A 76 15.56 6.90 -11.50
CA ILE A 76 14.78 7.57 -10.43
C ILE A 76 14.70 9.10 -10.59
N GLU A 77 15.56 9.71 -11.38
CA GLU A 77 15.53 11.15 -11.71
C GLU A 77 14.62 11.46 -12.90
N SER A 78 13.96 10.46 -13.47
CA SER A 78 12.97 10.66 -14.53
C SER A 78 11.79 11.48 -14.04
N LYS A 79 11.36 12.44 -14.86
CA LYS A 79 10.32 13.41 -14.52
C LYS A 79 8.92 12.84 -14.67
N ILE A 80 8.11 13.05 -13.66
CA ILE A 80 6.67 12.86 -13.65
C ILE A 80 6.02 14.19 -14.04
N LYS A 81 5.19 14.20 -15.07
CA LYS A 81 4.42 15.38 -15.47
C LYS A 81 3.23 15.57 -14.52
N GLU A 82 2.54 16.71 -14.66
CA GLU A 82 1.33 16.98 -13.88
C GLU A 82 0.35 15.80 -13.92
N ARG A 83 -0.27 15.52 -12.78
CA ARG A 83 -1.21 14.40 -12.58
C ARG A 83 -0.66 13.02 -12.95
N GLY A 84 0.66 12.82 -12.79
CA GLY A 84 1.30 11.53 -13.11
C GLY A 84 1.49 11.29 -14.61
N GLY A 85 1.38 12.33 -15.44
CA GLY A 85 1.56 12.22 -16.89
C GLY A 85 2.92 11.63 -17.26
N GLY A 86 2.93 10.75 -18.25
CA GLY A 86 4.11 9.99 -18.68
C GLY A 86 4.14 8.55 -18.15
N PHE A 87 3.25 8.20 -17.21
CA PHE A 87 3.10 6.86 -16.64
C PHE A 87 1.67 6.36 -16.82
N SER A 88 1.50 5.05 -16.96
CA SER A 88 0.17 4.44 -16.88
C SER A 88 -0.39 4.58 -15.45
N GLU A 89 -1.70 4.46 -15.29
CA GLU A 89 -2.34 4.53 -13.98
C GLU A 89 -1.77 3.48 -13.02
N GLY A 90 -1.57 2.24 -13.48
CA GLY A 90 -0.95 1.19 -12.69
C GLY A 90 0.52 1.45 -12.33
N GLN A 91 1.30 2.13 -13.20
CA GLN A 91 2.64 2.57 -12.88
C GLN A 91 2.62 3.66 -11.79
N ALA A 92 1.74 4.66 -11.94
CA ALA A 92 1.58 5.73 -10.95
C ALA A 92 1.11 5.19 -9.58
N GLN A 93 0.20 4.21 -9.57
CA GLN A 93 -0.20 3.53 -8.32
C GLN A 93 0.98 2.81 -7.66
N ARG A 94 1.80 2.07 -8.41
CA ARG A 94 2.99 1.40 -7.85
C ARG A 94 4.01 2.40 -7.30
N LEU A 95 4.22 3.55 -7.95
CA LEU A 95 5.06 4.63 -7.41
C LEU A 95 4.47 5.19 -6.11
N SER A 96 3.15 5.37 -6.02
CA SER A 96 2.47 5.83 -4.80
C SER A 96 2.61 4.83 -3.65
N ILE A 97 2.52 3.52 -3.94
CA ILE A 97 2.77 2.45 -2.98
C ILE A 97 4.25 2.47 -2.52
N ALA A 98 5.22 2.61 -3.44
CA ALA A 98 6.64 2.71 -3.11
C ALA A 98 6.92 3.88 -2.15
N ARG A 99 6.32 5.04 -2.42
CA ARG A 99 6.42 6.20 -1.52
C ARG A 99 5.90 5.90 -0.12
N ALA A 100 4.76 5.24 -0.01
CA ALA A 100 4.20 4.86 1.30
C ALA A 100 5.06 3.83 2.03
N LEU A 101 5.68 2.88 1.32
CA LEU A 101 6.58 1.87 1.87
C LEU A 101 7.88 2.47 2.38
N LEU A 102 8.45 3.44 1.64
CA LEU A 102 9.68 4.15 2.01
C LEU A 102 9.59 4.83 3.38
N ARG A 103 8.39 5.30 3.75
CA ARG A 103 8.14 5.94 5.04
C ARG A 103 8.35 5.00 6.24
N LYS A 104 8.31 3.68 6.04
CA LYS A 104 8.43 2.67 7.11
C LYS A 104 7.48 2.92 8.29
N SER A 105 6.20 3.17 7.98
CA SER A 105 5.17 3.30 9.02
C SER A 105 4.70 1.93 9.51
N PRO A 106 4.41 1.76 10.81
CA PRO A 106 3.94 0.49 11.36
C PRO A 106 2.55 0.06 10.85
N ILE A 107 1.76 0.99 10.32
CA ILE A 107 0.46 0.69 9.73
C ILE A 107 0.42 1.26 8.30
N LEU A 108 0.16 0.37 7.34
CA LEU A 108 -0.02 0.72 5.92
C LEU A 108 -1.49 0.52 5.54
N LEU A 109 -2.12 1.58 5.05
CA LEU A 109 -3.48 1.57 4.54
C LEU A 109 -3.44 1.67 3.01
N LEU A 110 -3.95 0.66 2.32
CA LEU A 110 -4.11 0.62 0.87
C LEU A 110 -5.60 0.65 0.53
N ASP A 111 -6.10 1.84 0.18
CA ASP A 111 -7.52 2.06 -0.08
C ASP A 111 -7.77 1.97 -1.59
N GLU A 112 -8.19 0.78 -2.06
CA GLU A 112 -8.30 0.44 -3.47
C GLU A 112 -7.05 0.82 -4.30
N ALA A 113 -5.91 0.90 -3.62
CA ALA A 113 -4.65 1.39 -4.19
C ALA A 113 -4.02 0.45 -5.22
N THR A 114 -4.64 -0.69 -5.47
CA THR A 114 -4.24 -1.70 -6.47
C THR A 114 -5.25 -1.86 -7.59
N SER A 115 -6.30 -1.04 -7.62
CA SER A 115 -7.43 -1.18 -8.56
C SER A 115 -7.05 -1.06 -10.04
N ALA A 116 -6.02 -0.26 -10.39
CA ALA A 116 -5.52 -0.11 -11.76
C ALA A 116 -4.44 -1.16 -12.12
N LEU A 117 -4.09 -2.07 -11.22
CA LEU A 117 -3.16 -3.16 -11.50
C LEU A 117 -3.91 -4.36 -12.08
N ASP A 118 -3.26 -5.14 -12.93
CA ASP A 118 -3.74 -6.48 -13.24
C ASP A 118 -3.59 -7.41 -12.03
N VAL A 119 -4.32 -8.53 -12.03
CA VAL A 119 -4.37 -9.46 -10.89
C VAL A 119 -2.98 -10.02 -10.53
N ALA A 120 -2.13 -10.28 -11.53
CA ALA A 120 -0.81 -10.86 -11.30
C ALA A 120 0.10 -9.84 -10.60
N THR A 121 0.11 -8.59 -11.08
CA THR A 121 0.88 -7.49 -10.49
C THR A 121 0.37 -7.16 -9.09
N GLU A 122 -0.95 -7.07 -8.87
CA GLU A 122 -1.54 -6.84 -7.55
C GLU A 122 -1.09 -7.91 -6.54
N ARG A 123 -1.19 -9.18 -6.90
CA ARG A 123 -0.74 -10.29 -6.05
C ARG A 123 0.76 -10.22 -5.76
N LYS A 124 1.58 -9.84 -6.75
CA LYS A 124 3.03 -9.70 -6.59
C LYS A 124 3.37 -8.59 -5.60
N VAL A 125 2.75 -7.40 -5.76
CA VAL A 125 2.94 -6.27 -4.84
C VAL A 125 2.56 -6.66 -3.41
N LEU A 126 1.38 -7.24 -3.20
CA LEU A 126 0.93 -7.64 -1.86
C LEU A 126 1.84 -8.72 -1.24
N LYS A 127 2.28 -9.71 -2.02
CA LYS A 127 3.25 -10.71 -1.55
C LYS A 127 4.59 -10.08 -1.16
N ASN A 128 5.11 -9.14 -1.95
CA ASN A 128 6.34 -8.43 -1.61
C ASN A 128 6.20 -7.66 -0.28
N ILE A 129 5.07 -6.96 -0.10
CA ILE A 129 4.78 -6.24 1.16
C ILE A 129 4.71 -7.20 2.36
N MET A 130 4.08 -8.37 2.19
CA MET A 130 3.98 -9.38 3.26
C MET A 130 5.31 -10.09 3.56
N ALA A 131 6.21 -10.18 2.58
CA ALA A 131 7.53 -10.75 2.73
C ALA A 131 8.59 -9.75 3.22
N ASP A 132 8.24 -8.45 3.28
CA ASP A 132 9.14 -7.41 3.75
C ASP A 132 9.55 -7.66 5.22
N THR A 133 10.82 -7.47 5.51
CA THR A 133 11.38 -7.65 6.86
C THR A 133 10.94 -6.57 7.85
N TYR A 134 10.46 -5.41 7.34
CA TYR A 134 9.93 -4.35 8.20
C TYR A 134 8.56 -4.76 8.78
N PRO A 135 8.43 -4.86 10.12
CA PRO A 135 7.18 -5.29 10.75
C PRO A 135 6.11 -4.22 10.57
N ARG A 136 5.01 -4.56 9.89
CA ARG A 136 3.87 -3.66 9.70
C ARG A 136 2.56 -4.41 9.67
N THR A 137 1.49 -3.72 10.06
CA THR A 137 0.12 -4.13 9.79
C THR A 137 -0.31 -3.51 8.46
N CYS A 138 -0.68 -4.34 7.48
CA CYS A 138 -1.21 -3.87 6.20
C CYS A 138 -2.72 -4.07 6.17
N ILE A 139 -3.47 -2.99 5.96
CA ILE A 139 -4.92 -3.01 5.78
C ILE A 139 -5.21 -2.65 4.33
N VAL A 140 -5.87 -3.56 3.62
CA VAL A 140 -6.18 -3.41 2.20
C VAL A 140 -7.69 -3.42 2.01
N THR A 141 -8.25 -2.41 1.37
CA THR A 141 -9.61 -2.48 0.83
C THR A 141 -9.56 -2.93 -0.61
N THR A 142 -10.39 -3.89 -0.98
CA THR A 142 -10.44 -4.43 -2.35
C THR A 142 -11.82 -4.96 -2.69
N HIS A 143 -12.17 -4.87 -3.95
CA HIS A 143 -13.33 -5.55 -4.53
C HIS A 143 -12.96 -6.85 -5.26
N ARG A 144 -11.68 -7.25 -5.20
CA ARG A 144 -11.17 -8.44 -5.90
C ARG A 144 -10.95 -9.61 -4.94
N PRO A 145 -11.79 -10.67 -5.00
CA PRO A 145 -11.63 -11.84 -4.14
C PRO A 145 -10.30 -12.56 -4.29
N THR A 146 -9.64 -12.43 -5.45
CA THR A 146 -8.39 -13.13 -5.79
C THR A 146 -7.21 -12.82 -4.87
N VAL A 147 -7.27 -11.74 -4.09
CA VAL A 147 -6.21 -11.36 -3.14
C VAL A 147 -6.52 -11.75 -1.70
N LEU A 148 -7.75 -12.19 -1.41
CA LEU A 148 -8.18 -12.50 -0.03
C LEU A 148 -7.39 -13.64 0.61
N ASN A 149 -6.88 -14.58 -0.19
CA ASN A 149 -6.07 -15.69 0.29
C ASN A 149 -4.63 -15.29 0.71
N ILE A 150 -4.21 -14.07 0.45
CA ILE A 150 -2.92 -13.53 0.90
C ILE A 150 -3.06 -12.90 2.30
N CYS A 151 -4.30 -12.53 2.68
CA CYS A 151 -4.57 -11.85 3.93
C CYS A 151 -4.64 -12.84 5.10
N THR A 152 -4.13 -12.43 6.27
CA THR A 152 -4.23 -13.20 7.51
C THR A 152 -5.63 -13.15 8.11
N ARG A 153 -6.35 -12.05 7.89
CA ARG A 153 -7.75 -11.85 8.31
C ARG A 153 -8.49 -11.10 7.22
N VAL A 154 -9.73 -11.50 6.97
CA VAL A 154 -10.60 -10.85 5.99
C VAL A 154 -11.89 -10.43 6.70
N TYR A 155 -12.29 -9.18 6.45
CA TYR A 155 -13.52 -8.59 6.98
C TYR A 155 -14.41 -8.21 5.80
N ALA A 156 -15.68 -8.58 5.88
CA ALA A 156 -16.71 -8.10 4.97
C ALA A 156 -17.60 -7.05 5.65
N ILE A 157 -17.92 -5.99 4.92
CA ILE A 157 -18.91 -5.01 5.34
C ILE A 157 -20.20 -5.30 4.58
N ARG A 158 -21.20 -5.84 5.26
CA ARG A 158 -22.52 -6.16 4.72
C ARG A 158 -23.58 -5.54 5.60
N GLU A 159 -24.59 -4.88 5.01
CA GLU A 159 -25.70 -4.25 5.73
C GLU A 159 -25.25 -3.35 6.91
N LYS A 160 -24.19 -2.56 6.70
CA LYS A 160 -23.57 -1.68 7.71
C LYS A 160 -22.97 -2.41 8.93
N LYS A 161 -22.74 -3.73 8.81
CA LYS A 161 -22.07 -4.54 9.84
C LYS A 161 -20.74 -5.04 9.31
N CYS A 162 -19.74 -5.06 10.18
CA CYS A 162 -18.44 -5.64 9.89
C CYS A 162 -18.41 -7.08 10.43
N GLN A 163 -18.07 -8.03 9.58
CA GLN A 163 -18.02 -9.46 9.93
C GLN A 163 -16.68 -10.05 9.48
N VAL A 164 -16.08 -10.89 10.31
CA VAL A 164 -14.93 -11.69 9.93
C VAL A 164 -15.40 -12.81 9.02
N LEU A 165 -14.73 -12.99 7.88
CA LEU A 165 -15.04 -14.10 6.97
C LEU A 165 -14.27 -15.35 7.37
N GLU A 166 -14.97 -16.47 7.37
CA GLU A 166 -14.38 -17.79 7.55
C GLU A 166 -13.67 -18.25 6.26
N LYS A 167 -12.66 -19.11 6.42
CA LYS A 167 -11.85 -19.58 5.31
C LYS A 167 -12.68 -20.21 4.17
N SER A 168 -13.72 -20.96 4.52
CA SER A 168 -14.65 -21.58 3.57
C SER A 168 -15.43 -20.56 2.73
N GLU A 169 -15.80 -19.41 3.34
CA GLU A 169 -16.47 -18.32 2.62
C GLU A 169 -15.52 -17.63 1.65
N ILE A 170 -14.26 -17.38 2.08
CA ILE A 170 -13.23 -16.81 1.24
C ILE A 170 -12.95 -17.69 0.03
N GLU A 171 -12.80 -19.01 0.23
CA GLU A 171 -12.57 -19.97 -0.85
C GLU A 171 -13.73 -19.99 -1.86
N ARG A 172 -14.98 -19.87 -1.37
CA ARG A 172 -16.16 -19.78 -2.25
C ARG A 172 -16.14 -18.50 -3.07
N MET A 173 -15.88 -17.34 -2.44
CA MET A 173 -15.80 -16.05 -3.13
C MET A 173 -14.72 -16.04 -4.23
N ILE A 174 -13.59 -16.72 -4.01
CA ILE A 174 -12.52 -16.82 -5.00
C ILE A 174 -12.89 -17.72 -6.18
N LYS A 175 -13.73 -18.76 -5.94
CA LYS A 175 -14.17 -19.68 -7.00
C LYS A 175 -15.27 -19.08 -7.89
N ASP A 176 -16.09 -18.21 -7.32
CA ASP A 176 -17.26 -17.61 -7.98
C ASP A 176 -16.85 -16.36 -8.79
N PHE A 177 -15.57 -15.94 -8.75
CA PHE A 177 -15.00 -14.80 -9.46
C PHE A 177 -14.17 -15.23 -10.67
#